data_7ad50e9a4b2f132fe96a2f1e79bd1f4b
#
_entry.id   7ad50e9a4b2f132fe96a2f1e79bd1f4b
#
_cell.length_a   1.000
_cell.length_b   1.000
_cell.length_c   1.000
_cell.angle_alpha   90.00
_cell.angle_beta   90.00
_cell.angle_gamma   90.00
#
_symmetry.space_group_name_H-M   'P 1'
#
loop_
_entity.id
_entity.type
_entity.pdbx_description
1 polymer ?
#
loop_
_entity_poly.entity_id
_entity_poly.type
_entity_poly.pdbx_seq_one_letter_code
_entity_poly.pdbx_strand_id
1 'polypeptide(L)'
;MEPLASKIRPKTLDEFVGQEHLTAERKPLRVAIEKKELFSFILWGPPGSGKTTLARIYANAVGAEFHEISAVDAGKDDVKKIVEEARRPQIAMVVRSKGKETIHGGGKRQAILFIDEIHRFNKAQQDFLLPFVERGDITLIGATTENPSFEIISPLLSRCRVFVLNEHTESEMQKIIARTKIKVPKDAKNWLIQMAGGDARQAITTLETAQALYGKITLDTLKEAIQSKHLRYDKKGEEHYNTISAFIKSMRASQPDAALYYLARMVDAGEDPKFIARRMVIFASEDIGLAQPTALVVANAVFDAVNKIGYPEATINLAHGVAYLAQCKKDRRSYDAIFEALDDVKKFGNLPIPLHIRNAPTKLMKDLKYGKGYEQYDKESYLPERLKKKKYLK
;
A
#
# COMPACT_ATOMS: atom_id res chain seq x y z
N MET A 1 27.94 -1.89 -14.04
CA MET A 1 27.24 -1.75 -15.35
C MET A 1 25.82 -1.29 -15.03
N GLU A 2 25.27 -0.31 -15.75
CA GLU A 2 23.91 0.17 -15.47
C GLU A 2 22.88 -0.92 -15.83
N PRO A 3 21.90 -1.22 -14.93
CA PRO A 3 20.88 -2.25 -15.17
C PRO A 3 20.03 -1.96 -16.41
N LEU A 4 19.64 -3.00 -17.14
CA LEU A 4 18.85 -2.89 -18.37
C LEU A 4 17.53 -2.14 -18.12
N ALA A 5 16.86 -2.41 -17.00
CA ALA A 5 15.63 -1.72 -16.61
C ALA A 5 15.79 -0.19 -16.50
N SER A 6 16.97 0.30 -16.14
CA SER A 6 17.28 1.75 -16.12
C SER A 6 17.53 2.27 -17.54
N LYS A 7 18.29 1.54 -18.34
CA LYS A 7 18.63 1.94 -19.71
C LYS A 7 17.43 2.10 -20.64
N ILE A 8 16.45 1.19 -20.53
CA ILE A 8 15.25 1.20 -21.40
C ILE A 8 14.09 1.99 -20.81
N ARG A 9 14.32 2.72 -19.69
CA ARG A 9 13.29 3.49 -19.00
C ARG A 9 12.68 4.54 -19.95
N PRO A 10 11.35 4.61 -20.06
CA PRO A 10 10.66 5.65 -20.82
C PRO A 10 11.06 7.05 -20.34
N LYS A 11 11.21 7.97 -21.29
CA LYS A 11 11.54 9.38 -21.02
C LYS A 11 10.36 10.32 -21.20
N THR A 12 9.33 9.89 -21.94
CA THR A 12 8.11 10.65 -22.23
C THR A 12 6.87 9.84 -21.89
N LEU A 13 5.70 10.50 -21.76
CA LEU A 13 4.42 9.80 -21.56
C LEU A 13 4.03 8.90 -22.75
N ASP A 14 4.41 9.28 -23.96
CA ASP A 14 4.08 8.50 -25.16
C ASP A 14 4.88 7.21 -25.24
N GLU A 15 6.05 7.19 -24.60
CA GLU A 15 6.82 5.96 -24.43
C GLU A 15 6.35 5.12 -23.23
N PHE A 16 5.59 5.70 -22.33
CA PHE A 16 5.16 5.02 -21.11
C PHE A 16 4.03 4.04 -21.43
N VAL A 17 4.18 2.79 -21.00
CA VAL A 17 3.21 1.72 -21.27
C VAL A 17 2.31 1.53 -20.05
N GLY A 18 1.00 1.49 -20.29
CA GLY A 18 0.01 1.27 -19.25
C GLY A 18 -0.42 2.51 -18.47
N GLN A 19 -1.21 2.29 -17.42
CA GLN A 19 -1.77 3.32 -16.54
C GLN A 19 -2.62 4.37 -17.30
N GLU A 20 -3.34 3.96 -18.33
CA GLU A 20 -4.11 4.86 -19.21
C GLU A 20 -5.13 5.72 -18.43
N HIS A 21 -5.65 5.23 -17.31
CA HIS A 21 -6.54 5.98 -16.44
C HIS A 21 -5.87 7.24 -15.81
N LEU A 22 -4.53 7.31 -15.81
CA LEU A 22 -3.73 8.46 -15.34
C LEU A 22 -3.07 9.23 -16.49
N THR A 23 -2.70 8.54 -17.58
CA THR A 23 -1.78 9.06 -18.61
C THR A 23 -2.41 9.27 -19.98
N ALA A 24 -3.63 8.75 -20.24
CA ALA A 24 -4.34 8.99 -21.49
C ALA A 24 -4.77 10.47 -21.67
N GLU A 25 -5.24 10.84 -22.85
CA GLU A 25 -5.77 12.18 -23.12
C GLU A 25 -6.81 12.61 -22.07
N ARG A 26 -6.74 13.88 -21.62
CA ARG A 26 -7.60 14.47 -20.60
C ARG A 26 -7.50 13.83 -19.21
N LYS A 27 -6.57 12.92 -18.99
CA LYS A 27 -6.34 12.34 -17.65
C LYS A 27 -5.42 13.20 -16.80
N PRO A 28 -5.51 13.08 -15.46
CA PRO A 28 -4.92 14.07 -14.54
C PRO A 28 -3.43 14.35 -14.74
N LEU A 29 -2.61 13.31 -14.92
CA LEU A 29 -1.16 13.48 -15.07
C LEU A 29 -0.80 14.04 -16.46
N ARG A 30 -1.50 13.63 -17.52
CA ARG A 30 -1.28 14.19 -18.85
C ARG A 30 -1.63 15.68 -18.89
N VAL A 31 -2.80 16.05 -18.37
CA VAL A 31 -3.22 17.47 -18.30
C VAL A 31 -2.23 18.31 -17.50
N ALA A 32 -1.75 17.79 -16.37
CA ALA A 32 -0.76 18.50 -15.56
C ALA A 32 0.56 18.71 -16.31
N ILE A 33 1.03 17.69 -17.02
CA ILE A 33 2.24 17.78 -17.86
C ILE A 33 2.06 18.80 -19.00
N GLU A 34 0.95 18.75 -19.71
CA GLU A 34 0.65 19.67 -20.83
C GLU A 34 0.56 21.11 -20.37
N LYS A 35 -0.01 21.35 -19.20
CA LYS A 35 -0.11 22.68 -18.58
C LYS A 35 1.13 23.10 -17.82
N LYS A 36 2.13 22.23 -17.65
CA LYS A 36 3.30 22.43 -16.79
C LYS A 36 2.94 22.80 -15.36
N GLU A 37 1.88 22.22 -14.85
CA GLU A 37 1.35 22.50 -13.53
C GLU A 37 2.02 21.61 -12.49
N LEU A 38 2.57 22.22 -11.42
CA LEU A 38 3.21 21.51 -10.31
C LEU A 38 2.24 21.34 -9.14
N PHE A 39 2.07 20.12 -8.69
CA PHE A 39 1.36 19.80 -7.45
C PHE A 39 1.92 18.52 -6.82
N SER A 40 1.76 18.40 -5.50
CA SER A 40 2.23 17.24 -4.76
C SER A 40 1.26 16.05 -4.88
N PHE A 41 1.82 14.84 -5.01
CA PHE A 41 1.02 13.63 -5.11
C PHE A 41 1.75 12.38 -4.60
N ILE A 42 0.98 11.36 -4.30
CA ILE A 42 1.47 10.04 -3.90
C ILE A 42 1.13 9.03 -5.00
N LEU A 43 2.12 8.27 -5.44
CA LEU A 43 1.97 7.13 -6.35
C LEU A 43 1.89 5.86 -5.53
N TRP A 44 0.73 5.25 -5.51
CA TRP A 44 0.48 3.99 -4.80
C TRP A 44 0.23 2.86 -5.78
N GLY A 45 0.92 1.75 -5.61
CA GLY A 45 0.72 0.58 -6.45
C GLY A 45 1.82 -0.47 -6.28
N PRO A 46 1.66 -1.65 -6.92
CA PRO A 46 2.58 -2.78 -6.78
C PRO A 46 3.99 -2.46 -7.27
N PRO A 47 5.00 -3.27 -6.89
CA PRO A 47 6.34 -3.15 -7.43
C PRO A 47 6.32 -3.24 -8.96
N GLY A 48 7.27 -2.61 -9.63
CA GLY A 48 7.40 -2.68 -11.10
C GLY A 48 6.31 -1.99 -11.91
N SER A 49 5.27 -1.37 -11.30
CA SER A 49 4.18 -0.68 -12.00
C SER A 49 4.55 0.66 -12.64
N GLY A 50 5.79 1.13 -12.47
CA GLY A 50 6.32 2.33 -13.13
C GLY A 50 6.28 3.61 -12.29
N LYS A 51 6.08 3.57 -10.97
CA LYS A 51 6.01 4.75 -10.07
C LYS A 51 7.18 5.73 -10.25
N THR A 52 8.40 5.27 -10.07
CA THR A 52 9.61 6.10 -10.23
C THR A 52 9.78 6.62 -11.65
N THR A 53 9.41 5.82 -12.65
CA THR A 53 9.46 6.20 -14.07
C THR A 53 8.49 7.36 -14.34
N LEU A 54 7.26 7.24 -13.86
CA LEU A 54 6.23 8.26 -14.06
C LEU A 54 6.58 9.57 -13.35
N ALA A 55 7.15 9.50 -12.15
CA ALA A 55 7.65 10.66 -11.43
C ALA A 55 8.75 11.40 -12.20
N ARG A 56 9.71 10.67 -12.78
CA ARG A 56 10.78 11.26 -13.61
C ARG A 56 10.26 11.87 -14.91
N ILE A 57 9.31 11.18 -15.59
CA ILE A 57 8.66 11.74 -16.79
C ILE A 57 7.95 13.04 -16.46
N TYR A 58 7.20 13.07 -15.36
CA TYR A 58 6.51 14.27 -14.90
C TYR A 58 7.50 15.42 -14.63
N ALA A 59 8.55 15.17 -13.87
CA ALA A 59 9.56 16.18 -13.54
C ALA A 59 10.23 16.76 -14.78
N ASN A 60 10.65 15.90 -15.71
CA ASN A 60 11.27 16.31 -16.97
C ASN A 60 10.32 17.17 -17.82
N ALA A 61 9.07 16.76 -17.92
CA ALA A 61 8.08 17.45 -18.74
C ALA A 61 7.71 18.85 -18.22
N VAL A 62 7.63 19.01 -16.89
CA VAL A 62 7.38 20.33 -16.27
C VAL A 62 8.64 21.19 -16.16
N GLY A 63 9.83 20.62 -16.42
CA GLY A 63 11.11 21.34 -16.35
C GLY A 63 11.59 21.58 -14.92
N ALA A 64 11.18 20.75 -13.95
CA ALA A 64 11.59 20.86 -12.57
C ALA A 64 12.86 20.07 -12.26
N GLU A 65 13.66 20.54 -11.32
CA GLU A 65 14.81 19.81 -10.79
C GLU A 65 14.32 18.60 -9.97
N PHE A 66 14.82 17.40 -10.30
CA PHE A 66 14.36 16.15 -9.70
C PHE A 66 15.36 15.60 -8.69
N HIS A 67 15.01 15.67 -7.41
CA HIS A 67 15.77 15.09 -6.30
C HIS A 67 15.12 13.79 -5.85
N GLU A 68 15.87 12.69 -5.91
CA GLU A 68 15.37 11.35 -5.54
C GLU A 68 16.06 10.88 -4.27
N ILE A 69 15.27 10.48 -3.27
CA ILE A 69 15.74 9.84 -2.05
C ILE A 69 14.94 8.57 -1.78
N SER A 70 15.60 7.61 -1.14
CA SER A 70 14.95 6.41 -0.60
C SER A 70 14.64 6.64 0.88
N ALA A 71 13.39 6.44 1.30
CA ALA A 71 13.02 6.55 2.70
C ALA A 71 13.65 5.47 3.61
N VAL A 72 14.29 4.46 3.02
CA VAL A 72 15.04 3.43 3.77
C VAL A 72 16.34 3.99 4.31
N ASP A 73 17.04 4.83 3.52
CA ASP A 73 18.39 5.31 3.83
C ASP A 73 18.44 6.80 4.20
N ALA A 74 17.42 7.58 3.81
CA ALA A 74 17.40 9.03 3.97
C ALA A 74 16.83 9.47 5.32
N GLY A 75 17.36 10.60 5.84
CA GLY A 75 16.91 11.25 7.06
C GLY A 75 16.40 12.69 6.85
N LYS A 76 16.08 13.37 7.95
CA LYS A 76 15.66 14.79 7.94
C LYS A 76 16.74 15.70 7.36
N ASP A 77 18.01 15.39 7.56
CA ASP A 77 19.13 16.20 7.09
C ASP A 77 19.26 16.18 5.57
N ASP A 78 18.95 15.04 4.93
CA ASP A 78 18.97 14.92 3.48
C ASP A 78 17.84 15.76 2.86
N VAL A 79 16.64 15.68 3.43
CA VAL A 79 15.51 16.54 3.03
C VAL A 79 15.87 18.02 3.20
N LYS A 80 16.50 18.39 4.33
CA LYS A 80 16.90 19.78 4.61
C LYS A 80 17.88 20.32 3.56
N LYS A 81 18.90 19.54 3.18
CA LYS A 81 19.86 19.91 2.13
C LYS A 81 19.15 20.19 0.80
N ILE A 82 18.25 19.30 0.37
CA ILE A 82 17.49 19.47 -0.87
C ILE A 82 16.64 20.73 -0.82
N VAL A 83 15.95 21.00 0.30
CA VAL A 83 15.15 22.21 0.47
C VAL A 83 16.02 23.47 0.43
N GLU A 84 17.20 23.45 1.05
CA GLU A 84 18.15 24.57 1.00
C GLU A 84 18.65 24.81 -0.42
N GLU A 85 18.94 23.75 -1.18
CA GLU A 85 19.31 23.84 -2.61
C GLU A 85 18.17 24.43 -3.46
N ALA A 86 16.95 23.94 -3.25
CA ALA A 86 15.76 24.43 -3.95
C ALA A 86 15.45 25.93 -3.69
N ARG A 87 15.82 26.43 -2.51
CA ARG A 87 15.63 27.84 -2.12
C ARG A 87 16.68 28.79 -2.72
N ARG A 88 17.81 28.27 -3.21
CA ARG A 88 18.83 29.12 -3.84
C ARG A 88 18.27 29.72 -5.13
N PRO A 89 18.36 31.04 -5.32
CA PRO A 89 17.90 31.68 -6.55
C PRO A 89 18.68 31.13 -7.74
N GLN A 90 18.01 30.91 -8.86
CA GLN A 90 18.71 30.68 -10.12
C GLN A 90 19.57 31.87 -10.44
N ILE A 91 20.88 31.68 -10.64
CA ILE A 91 21.77 32.73 -11.12
C ILE A 91 21.32 33.07 -12.55
N ALA A 92 20.87 34.30 -12.74
CA ALA A 92 20.48 34.78 -14.04
C ALA A 92 21.70 34.74 -14.99
N MET A 93 21.64 33.90 -16.02
CA MET A 93 22.65 33.91 -17.08
C MET A 93 22.32 35.05 -18.04
N VAL A 94 23.19 36.04 -18.06
CA VAL A 94 23.12 37.11 -19.08
C VAL A 94 23.76 36.56 -20.36
N VAL A 95 22.95 36.17 -21.33
CA VAL A 95 23.44 35.78 -22.67
C VAL A 95 23.54 37.01 -23.53
N ARG A 96 24.78 37.44 -23.83
CA ARG A 96 25.04 38.52 -24.76
C ARG A 96 25.18 37.93 -26.18
N SER A 97 24.19 38.17 -27.03
CA SER A 97 24.23 37.83 -28.45
C SER A 97 23.82 39.04 -29.28
N LYS A 98 24.69 39.45 -30.23
CA LYS A 98 24.46 40.53 -31.19
C LYS A 98 23.93 41.85 -30.60
N GLY A 99 24.55 42.31 -29.48
CA GLY A 99 24.19 43.64 -28.90
C GLY A 99 22.89 43.68 -28.13
N LYS A 100 22.22 42.54 -27.93
CA LYS A 100 21.05 42.36 -27.04
C LYS A 100 21.44 41.52 -25.84
N GLU A 101 21.25 42.05 -24.65
CA GLU A 101 21.31 41.31 -23.40
C GLU A 101 19.97 40.66 -23.16
N THR A 102 19.93 39.32 -23.14
CA THR A 102 18.74 38.57 -22.72
C THR A 102 19.07 37.94 -21.38
N ILE A 103 18.31 38.31 -20.35
CA ILE A 103 18.42 37.72 -19.03
C ILE A 103 17.60 36.40 -19.04
N HIS A 104 18.30 35.28 -19.06
CA HIS A 104 17.68 33.97 -18.88
C HIS A 104 17.89 33.50 -17.43
N GLY A 105 16.78 33.30 -16.70
CA GLY A 105 16.78 32.83 -15.31
C GLY A 105 16.69 34.01 -14.32
N GLY A 106 15.80 33.91 -13.39
CA GLY A 106 15.53 34.94 -12.35
C GLY A 106 14.28 34.55 -11.54
N GLY A 107 13.87 33.29 -11.61
CA GLY A 107 12.72 32.76 -10.87
C GLY A 107 13.13 31.81 -9.73
N LYS A 108 12.19 31.49 -8.86
CA LYS A 108 12.32 30.43 -7.86
C LYS A 108 12.54 29.11 -8.60
N ARG A 109 13.56 28.32 -8.21
CA ARG A 109 13.76 26.96 -8.75
C ARG A 109 12.54 26.11 -8.44
N GLN A 110 12.01 25.45 -9.46
CA GLN A 110 10.96 24.46 -9.28
C GLN A 110 11.63 23.13 -8.96
N ALA A 111 11.56 22.69 -7.70
CA ALA A 111 12.18 21.45 -7.24
C ALA A 111 11.11 20.41 -6.90
N ILE A 112 11.31 19.21 -7.41
CA ILE A 112 10.53 18.02 -7.06
C ILE A 112 11.38 17.15 -6.15
N LEU A 113 10.87 16.89 -4.95
CA LEU A 113 11.40 15.87 -4.05
C LEU A 113 10.62 14.58 -4.26
N PHE A 114 11.27 13.58 -4.86
CA PHE A 114 10.74 12.23 -4.98
C PHE A 114 11.24 11.38 -3.82
N ILE A 115 10.30 10.80 -3.05
CA ILE A 115 10.61 9.89 -1.95
C ILE A 115 10.11 8.50 -2.31
N ASP A 116 11.06 7.59 -2.59
CA ASP A 116 10.71 6.18 -2.80
C ASP A 116 10.46 5.49 -1.46
N GLU A 117 9.44 4.62 -1.42
CA GLU A 117 8.98 3.92 -0.23
C GLU A 117 8.65 4.86 0.94
N ILE A 118 7.94 5.97 0.68
CA ILE A 118 7.62 7.02 1.66
C ILE A 118 6.97 6.49 2.95
N HIS A 119 6.32 5.33 2.93
CA HIS A 119 5.77 4.66 4.10
C HIS A 119 6.83 4.25 5.14
N ARG A 120 8.12 4.20 4.76
CA ARG A 120 9.23 3.95 5.68
C ARG A 120 9.60 5.16 6.53
N PHE A 121 9.21 6.35 6.14
CA PHE A 121 9.35 7.53 6.99
C PHE A 121 8.42 7.43 8.19
N ASN A 122 8.96 7.61 9.40
CA ASN A 122 8.16 7.72 10.60
C ASN A 122 7.33 9.03 10.61
N LYS A 123 6.36 9.13 11.52
CA LYS A 123 5.46 10.29 11.61
C LYS A 123 6.21 11.62 11.74
N ALA A 124 7.29 11.67 12.54
CA ALA A 124 8.08 12.87 12.73
C ALA A 124 8.90 13.29 11.49
N GLN A 125 9.24 12.34 10.61
CA GLN A 125 9.88 12.62 9.32
C GLN A 125 8.85 13.11 8.30
N GLN A 126 7.66 12.53 8.31
CA GLN A 126 6.56 12.99 7.46
C GLN A 126 6.06 14.39 7.88
N ASP A 127 5.92 14.67 9.17
CA ASP A 127 5.57 15.99 9.70
C ASP A 127 6.61 17.06 9.29
N PHE A 128 7.88 16.67 9.23
CA PHE A 128 8.96 17.57 8.82
C PHE A 128 8.81 18.07 7.36
N LEU A 129 8.15 17.31 6.49
CA LEU A 129 7.90 17.70 5.10
C LEU A 129 6.81 18.78 4.97
N LEU A 130 5.85 18.84 5.90
CA LEU A 130 4.66 19.68 5.79
C LEU A 130 4.96 21.15 5.51
N PRO A 131 5.84 21.83 6.30
CA PRO A 131 6.10 23.27 6.09
C PRO A 131 6.66 23.59 4.71
N PHE A 132 7.41 22.67 4.10
CA PHE A 132 8.04 22.87 2.80
C PHE A 132 7.05 22.65 1.64
N VAL A 133 6.15 21.66 1.79
CA VAL A 133 5.07 21.40 0.84
C VAL A 133 4.04 22.53 0.88
N GLU A 134 3.66 23.01 2.08
CA GLU A 134 2.72 24.12 2.27
C GLU A 134 3.18 25.43 1.66
N ARG A 135 4.47 25.76 1.85
CA ARG A 135 5.05 26.98 1.28
C ARG A 135 5.39 26.87 -0.22
N GLY A 136 5.24 25.67 -0.80
CA GLY A 136 5.68 25.39 -2.16
C GLY A 136 7.20 25.58 -2.35
N ASP A 137 7.98 25.30 -1.30
CA ASP A 137 9.44 25.26 -1.41
C ASP A 137 9.88 24.06 -2.24
N ILE A 138 9.16 22.97 -2.10
CA ILE A 138 9.29 21.74 -2.89
C ILE A 138 7.91 21.24 -3.31
N THR A 139 7.87 20.52 -4.44
CA THR A 139 6.75 19.67 -4.84
C THR A 139 7.07 18.25 -4.43
N LEU A 140 6.24 17.64 -3.59
CA LEU A 140 6.46 16.29 -3.10
C LEU A 140 5.83 15.26 -4.04
N ILE A 141 6.60 14.26 -4.45
CA ILE A 141 6.09 13.04 -5.08
C ILE A 141 6.51 11.87 -4.20
N GLY A 142 5.57 11.25 -3.50
CA GLY A 142 5.82 10.03 -2.73
C GLY A 142 5.50 8.79 -3.55
N ALA A 143 6.31 7.74 -3.45
CA ALA A 143 5.98 6.42 -3.98
C ALA A 143 5.85 5.40 -2.85
N THR A 144 4.86 4.54 -2.93
CA THR A 144 4.63 3.50 -1.93
C THR A 144 3.97 2.26 -2.52
N THR A 145 4.29 1.10 -1.97
CA THR A 145 3.58 -0.17 -2.22
C THR A 145 2.49 -0.41 -1.19
N GLU A 146 2.56 0.25 -0.03
CA GLU A 146 1.59 0.09 1.06
C GLU A 146 0.43 1.10 0.93
N ASN A 147 -0.73 0.77 1.52
CA ASN A 147 -1.89 1.66 1.44
C ASN A 147 -1.62 3.00 2.17
N PRO A 148 -1.61 4.12 1.43
CA PRO A 148 -1.26 5.42 2.00
C PRO A 148 -2.22 5.89 3.11
N SER A 149 -3.45 5.40 3.15
CA SER A 149 -4.41 5.75 4.20
C SER A 149 -4.01 5.26 5.60
N PHE A 150 -3.15 4.25 5.68
CA PHE A 150 -2.65 3.72 6.95
C PHE A 150 -1.24 4.19 7.29
N GLU A 151 -0.43 4.44 6.27
CA GLU A 151 1.00 4.66 6.41
C GLU A 151 1.41 6.13 6.34
N ILE A 152 0.58 6.98 5.73
CA ILE A 152 0.88 8.39 5.55
C ILE A 152 -0.02 9.21 6.47
N ILE A 153 0.57 10.19 7.16
CA ILE A 153 -0.16 11.06 8.08
C ILE A 153 -1.23 11.89 7.36
N SER A 154 -2.39 12.05 8.00
CA SER A 154 -3.53 12.76 7.42
C SER A 154 -3.22 14.19 6.97
N PRO A 155 -2.38 14.99 7.68
CA PRO A 155 -2.00 16.32 7.21
C PRO A 155 -1.26 16.31 5.87
N LEU A 156 -0.41 15.29 5.60
CA LEU A 156 0.30 15.18 4.34
C LEU A 156 -0.62 14.70 3.22
N LEU A 157 -1.50 13.71 3.50
CA LEU A 157 -2.50 13.24 2.54
C LEU A 157 -3.47 14.35 2.10
N SER A 158 -3.84 15.26 2.99
CA SER A 158 -4.74 16.37 2.64
C SER A 158 -4.13 17.36 1.64
N ARG A 159 -2.80 17.34 1.48
CA ARG A 159 -2.03 18.23 0.58
C ARG A 159 -1.52 17.53 -0.67
N CYS A 160 -1.65 16.21 -0.72
CA CYS A 160 -1.21 15.39 -1.85
C CYS A 160 -2.40 14.68 -2.50
N ARG A 161 -2.42 14.62 -3.82
CA ARG A 161 -3.35 13.73 -4.53
C ARG A 161 -2.80 12.32 -4.53
N VAL A 162 -3.65 11.33 -4.34
CA VAL A 162 -3.25 9.92 -4.43
C VAL A 162 -3.61 9.39 -5.82
N PHE A 163 -2.62 8.87 -6.54
CA PHE A 163 -2.80 8.17 -7.80
C PHE A 163 -2.49 6.69 -7.60
N VAL A 164 -3.45 5.86 -7.97
CA VAL A 164 -3.32 4.41 -7.87
C VAL A 164 -2.77 3.87 -9.18
N LEU A 165 -1.67 3.12 -9.12
CA LEU A 165 -1.12 2.40 -10.26
C LEU A 165 -1.53 0.94 -10.17
N ASN A 166 -1.95 0.38 -11.29
CA ASN A 166 -2.32 -1.02 -11.42
C ASN A 166 -1.13 -1.88 -11.85
N GLU A 167 -1.24 -3.18 -11.67
CA GLU A 167 -0.33 -4.14 -12.31
C GLU A 167 -0.42 -4.02 -13.83
N HIS A 168 0.68 -4.30 -14.50
CA HIS A 168 0.68 -4.33 -15.97
C HIS A 168 -0.07 -5.56 -16.48
N THR A 169 -0.93 -5.34 -17.44
CA THR A 169 -1.61 -6.42 -18.17
C THR A 169 -0.63 -7.22 -19.02
N GLU A 170 -1.00 -8.43 -19.44
CA GLU A 170 -0.16 -9.27 -20.32
C GLU A 170 0.23 -8.53 -21.61
N SER A 171 -0.69 -7.78 -22.20
CA SER A 171 -0.43 -7.00 -23.43
C SER A 171 0.56 -5.86 -23.21
N GLU A 172 0.50 -5.20 -22.04
CA GLU A 172 1.44 -4.17 -21.64
C GLU A 172 2.82 -4.76 -21.35
N MET A 173 2.87 -5.89 -20.64
CA MET A 173 4.11 -6.62 -20.39
C MET A 173 4.80 -7.07 -21.68
N GLN A 174 4.04 -7.52 -22.69
CA GLN A 174 4.60 -7.84 -24.01
C GLN A 174 5.27 -6.63 -24.67
N LYS A 175 4.64 -5.44 -24.60
CA LYS A 175 5.21 -4.18 -25.12
C LYS A 175 6.48 -3.79 -24.37
N ILE A 176 6.48 -3.93 -23.03
CA ILE A 176 7.65 -3.60 -22.17
C ILE A 176 8.81 -4.55 -22.48
N ILE A 177 8.56 -5.85 -22.57
CA ILE A 177 9.57 -6.85 -22.93
C ILE A 177 10.15 -6.58 -24.33
N ALA A 178 9.32 -6.21 -25.30
CA ALA A 178 9.77 -5.89 -26.65
C ALA A 178 10.79 -4.72 -26.67
N ARG A 179 10.71 -3.77 -25.75
CA ARG A 179 11.67 -2.65 -25.62
C ARG A 179 13.08 -3.10 -25.22
N THR A 180 13.22 -4.27 -24.62
CA THR A 180 14.55 -4.82 -24.27
C THR A 180 15.36 -5.17 -25.51
N LYS A 181 14.70 -5.32 -26.69
CA LYS A 181 15.28 -5.81 -27.95
C LYS A 181 15.90 -7.21 -27.85
N ILE A 182 15.69 -7.91 -26.76
CA ILE A 182 16.11 -9.30 -26.57
C ILE A 182 15.13 -10.21 -27.29
N LYS A 183 15.64 -11.13 -28.10
CA LYS A 183 14.80 -12.14 -28.77
C LYS A 183 14.36 -13.19 -27.77
N VAL A 184 13.07 -13.24 -27.47
CA VAL A 184 12.47 -14.18 -26.51
C VAL A 184 11.49 -15.08 -27.25
N PRO A 185 11.67 -16.41 -27.25
CA PRO A 185 10.70 -17.36 -27.83
C PRO A 185 9.31 -17.19 -27.19
N LYS A 186 8.25 -17.54 -27.95
CA LYS A 186 6.86 -17.27 -27.52
C LYS A 186 6.49 -17.97 -26.22
N ASP A 187 6.87 -19.23 -26.06
CA ASP A 187 6.67 -20.04 -24.85
C ASP A 187 7.37 -19.44 -23.64
N ALA A 188 8.65 -19.11 -23.78
CA ALA A 188 9.46 -18.46 -22.78
C ALA A 188 8.90 -17.07 -22.38
N LYS A 189 8.41 -16.29 -23.36
CA LYS A 189 7.80 -15.00 -23.13
C LYS A 189 6.50 -15.12 -22.32
N ASN A 190 5.60 -16.01 -22.71
CA ASN A 190 4.35 -16.22 -22.00
C ASN A 190 4.60 -16.66 -20.55
N TRP A 191 5.52 -17.60 -20.35
CA TRP A 191 5.91 -18.04 -19.03
C TRP A 191 6.47 -16.89 -18.19
N LEU A 192 7.37 -16.06 -18.76
CA LEU A 192 7.97 -14.92 -18.06
C LEU A 192 6.92 -13.89 -17.63
N ILE A 193 5.94 -13.60 -18.49
CA ILE A 193 4.84 -12.66 -18.18
C ILE A 193 4.01 -13.18 -17.01
N GLN A 194 3.64 -14.47 -17.03
CA GLN A 194 2.90 -15.10 -15.94
C GLN A 194 3.70 -15.09 -14.63
N MET A 195 4.99 -15.40 -14.69
CA MET A 195 5.87 -15.43 -13.52
C MET A 195 6.15 -14.05 -12.94
N ALA A 196 6.21 -13.02 -13.79
CA ALA A 196 6.44 -11.64 -13.33
C ALA A 196 5.18 -10.99 -12.74
N GLY A 197 3.97 -11.55 -12.93
CA GLY A 197 2.73 -11.08 -12.30
C GLY A 197 2.50 -9.58 -12.46
N GLY A 198 2.81 -8.98 -13.62
CA GLY A 198 2.70 -7.54 -13.86
C GLY A 198 3.88 -6.68 -13.37
N ASP A 199 4.90 -7.27 -12.73
CA ASP A 199 6.13 -6.56 -12.35
C ASP A 199 7.10 -6.47 -13.54
N ALA A 200 7.12 -5.31 -14.20
CA ALA A 200 8.00 -5.05 -15.33
C ALA A 200 9.49 -5.10 -14.97
N ARG A 201 9.87 -4.67 -13.75
CA ARG A 201 11.27 -4.69 -13.28
C ARG A 201 11.77 -6.13 -13.14
N GLN A 202 10.95 -6.99 -12.53
CA GLN A 202 11.26 -8.41 -12.38
C GLN A 202 11.45 -9.08 -13.74
N ALA A 203 10.53 -8.88 -14.70
CA ALA A 203 10.64 -9.46 -16.02
C ALA A 203 11.92 -9.03 -16.74
N ILE A 204 12.27 -7.73 -16.72
CA ILE A 204 13.47 -7.20 -17.36
C ILE A 204 14.74 -7.74 -16.71
N THR A 205 14.79 -7.76 -15.36
CA THR A 205 15.94 -8.27 -14.62
C THR A 205 16.17 -9.77 -14.89
N THR A 206 15.09 -10.56 -14.95
CA THR A 206 15.19 -11.99 -15.31
C THR A 206 15.76 -12.19 -16.70
N LEU A 207 15.31 -11.39 -17.68
CA LEU A 207 15.85 -11.43 -19.04
C LEU A 207 17.32 -11.03 -19.09
N GLU A 208 17.69 -9.95 -18.39
CA GLU A 208 19.08 -9.48 -18.32
C GLU A 208 19.99 -10.55 -17.71
N THR A 209 19.55 -11.17 -16.59
CA THR A 209 20.29 -12.23 -15.92
C THR A 209 20.43 -13.47 -16.81
N ALA A 210 19.35 -13.93 -17.43
CA ALA A 210 19.39 -15.09 -18.31
C ALA A 210 20.30 -14.85 -19.54
N GLN A 211 20.24 -13.65 -20.14
CA GLN A 211 21.09 -13.26 -21.25
C GLN A 211 22.57 -13.18 -20.84
N ALA A 212 22.86 -12.63 -19.66
CA ALA A 212 24.22 -12.50 -19.16
C ALA A 212 24.87 -13.85 -18.80
N LEU A 213 24.09 -14.77 -18.20
CA LEU A 213 24.61 -16.06 -17.75
C LEU A 213 24.67 -17.10 -18.86
N TYR A 214 23.68 -17.14 -19.76
CA TYR A 214 23.50 -18.23 -20.72
C TYR A 214 23.66 -17.80 -22.18
N GLY A 215 23.73 -16.49 -22.45
CA GLY A 215 23.89 -15.94 -23.81
C GLY A 215 22.70 -16.13 -24.75
N LYS A 216 21.71 -16.94 -24.35
CA LYS A 216 20.47 -17.20 -25.09
C LYS A 216 19.28 -17.30 -24.16
N ILE A 217 18.11 -16.92 -24.67
CA ILE A 217 16.85 -17.00 -23.90
C ILE A 217 16.06 -18.22 -24.37
N THR A 218 15.80 -19.13 -23.45
CA THR A 218 14.88 -20.27 -23.58
C THR A 218 14.04 -20.35 -22.31
N LEU A 219 13.01 -21.18 -22.33
CA LEU A 219 12.21 -21.43 -21.12
C LEU A 219 13.09 -21.95 -19.96
N ASP A 220 14.00 -22.87 -20.28
CA ASP A 220 14.88 -23.48 -19.27
C ASP A 220 15.88 -22.47 -18.71
N THR A 221 16.53 -21.64 -19.58
CA THR A 221 17.46 -20.61 -19.08
C THR A 221 16.78 -19.52 -18.27
N LEU A 222 15.50 -19.22 -18.52
CA LEU A 222 14.73 -18.31 -17.65
C LEU A 222 14.44 -18.95 -16.29
N LYS A 223 14.04 -20.22 -16.26
CA LYS A 223 13.83 -20.96 -15.01
C LYS A 223 15.10 -21.04 -14.16
N GLU A 224 16.24 -21.32 -14.79
CA GLU A 224 17.53 -21.37 -14.12
C GLU A 224 17.99 -19.99 -13.60
N ALA A 225 17.73 -18.92 -14.37
CA ALA A 225 18.05 -17.55 -13.95
C ALA A 225 17.25 -17.11 -12.72
N ILE A 226 16.11 -17.74 -12.47
CA ILE A 226 15.25 -17.51 -11.30
C ILE A 226 15.63 -18.51 -10.20
N GLN A 227 16.83 -18.45 -9.66
CA GLN A 227 17.38 -19.41 -8.67
C GLN A 227 16.84 -19.26 -7.24
N SER A 228 15.71 -18.69 -6.95
CA SER A 228 15.22 -18.66 -5.58
C SER A 228 13.88 -19.40 -5.38
N LYS A 229 13.82 -20.23 -4.33
CA LYS A 229 12.59 -20.85 -3.80
C LYS A 229 11.49 -19.84 -3.53
N HIS A 230 11.84 -18.57 -3.38
CA HIS A 230 10.91 -17.45 -3.11
C HIS A 230 10.05 -17.05 -4.31
N LEU A 231 10.31 -17.54 -5.53
CA LEU A 231 9.57 -17.14 -6.74
C LEU A 231 8.40 -18.08 -7.09
N ARG A 232 8.19 -19.14 -6.33
CA ARG A 232 7.00 -19.99 -6.49
C ARG A 232 5.77 -19.46 -5.78
N TYR A 233 5.97 -18.46 -4.92
CA TYR A 233 4.88 -17.85 -4.15
C TYR A 233 5.12 -16.35 -4.07
N ASP A 234 4.38 -15.59 -4.87
CA ASP A 234 4.36 -14.14 -4.76
C ASP A 234 3.62 -13.75 -3.47
N LYS A 235 4.38 -13.35 -2.43
CA LYS A 235 3.84 -12.92 -1.13
C LYS A 235 2.85 -11.76 -1.21
N LYS A 236 2.77 -11.07 -2.35
CA LYS A 236 1.89 -9.90 -2.59
C LYS A 236 1.00 -10.07 -3.82
N GLY A 237 1.11 -11.16 -4.57
CA GLY A 237 0.37 -11.41 -5.80
C GLY A 237 -0.97 -12.11 -5.61
N GLU A 238 -1.68 -12.31 -6.72
CA GLU A 238 -3.01 -12.91 -6.76
C GLU A 238 -3.06 -14.30 -6.12
N GLU A 239 -2.00 -15.12 -6.27
CA GLU A 239 -1.93 -16.46 -5.69
C GLU A 239 -1.83 -16.42 -4.16
N HIS A 240 -1.13 -15.43 -3.59
CA HIS A 240 -1.11 -15.18 -2.15
C HIS A 240 -2.51 -14.88 -1.62
N TYR A 241 -3.21 -13.91 -2.24
CA TYR A 241 -4.57 -13.54 -1.83
C TYR A 241 -5.56 -14.70 -2.03
N ASN A 242 -5.42 -15.46 -3.10
CA ASN A 242 -6.26 -16.62 -3.38
C ASN A 242 -6.02 -17.74 -2.35
N THR A 243 -4.77 -18.03 -2.00
CA THR A 243 -4.43 -19.07 -1.03
C THR A 243 -4.89 -18.71 0.38
N ILE A 244 -4.65 -17.47 0.85
CA ILE A 244 -5.13 -17.02 2.17
C ILE A 244 -6.66 -16.95 2.22
N SER A 245 -7.30 -16.53 1.11
CA SER A 245 -8.77 -16.53 1.00
C SER A 245 -9.34 -17.95 1.06
N ALA A 246 -8.73 -18.91 0.36
CA ALA A 246 -9.11 -20.31 0.39
C ALA A 246 -8.92 -20.91 1.79
N PHE A 247 -7.81 -20.59 2.47
CA PHE A 247 -7.52 -20.98 3.84
C PHE A 247 -8.63 -20.51 4.80
N ILE A 248 -8.96 -19.23 4.81
CA ILE A 248 -10.00 -18.68 5.67
C ILE A 248 -11.38 -19.24 5.32
N LYS A 249 -11.73 -19.37 4.03
CA LYS A 249 -13.01 -19.95 3.59
C LYS A 249 -13.13 -21.40 4.00
N SER A 250 -12.06 -22.18 3.97
CA SER A 250 -12.05 -23.57 4.42
C SER A 250 -12.34 -23.69 5.93
N MET A 251 -11.71 -22.85 6.76
CA MET A 251 -12.02 -22.80 8.19
C MET A 251 -13.45 -22.33 8.45
N ARG A 252 -13.94 -21.37 7.68
CA ARG A 252 -15.34 -20.87 7.76
C ARG A 252 -16.35 -21.95 7.42
N ALA A 253 -16.05 -22.77 6.42
CA ALA A 253 -16.87 -23.90 6.01
C ALA A 253 -16.71 -25.13 6.92
N SER A 254 -15.93 -25.05 8.01
CA SER A 254 -15.65 -26.16 8.91
C SER A 254 -15.02 -27.39 8.20
N GLN A 255 -14.09 -27.12 7.26
CA GLN A 255 -13.35 -28.13 6.51
C GLN A 255 -11.88 -28.13 6.96
N PRO A 256 -11.54 -28.85 8.06
CA PRO A 256 -10.18 -28.81 8.63
C PRO A 256 -9.12 -29.36 7.66
N ASP A 257 -9.41 -30.40 6.88
CA ASP A 257 -8.46 -30.98 5.94
C ASP A 257 -8.09 -29.99 4.82
N ALA A 258 -9.08 -29.30 4.26
CA ALA A 258 -8.84 -28.25 3.27
C ALA A 258 -8.06 -27.08 3.86
N ALA A 259 -8.37 -26.66 5.09
CA ALA A 259 -7.65 -25.61 5.78
C ALA A 259 -6.19 -25.99 6.04
N LEU A 260 -5.91 -27.22 6.47
CA LEU A 260 -4.56 -27.74 6.66
C LEU A 260 -3.79 -27.83 5.33
N TYR A 261 -4.44 -28.23 4.23
CA TYR A 261 -3.82 -28.24 2.91
C TYR A 261 -3.38 -26.84 2.47
N TYR A 262 -4.25 -25.82 2.61
CA TYR A 262 -3.88 -24.45 2.27
C TYR A 262 -2.86 -23.84 3.23
N LEU A 263 -2.87 -24.23 4.52
CA LEU A 263 -1.79 -23.92 5.45
C LEU A 263 -0.46 -24.48 4.96
N ALA A 264 -0.41 -25.77 4.59
CA ALA A 264 0.80 -26.41 4.08
C ALA A 264 1.33 -25.72 2.82
N ARG A 265 0.45 -25.29 1.89
CA ARG A 265 0.86 -24.49 0.73
C ARG A 265 1.51 -23.18 1.12
N MET A 266 0.98 -22.45 2.12
CA MET A 266 1.56 -21.20 2.60
C MET A 266 2.92 -21.43 3.28
N VAL A 267 3.04 -22.51 4.08
CA VAL A 267 4.30 -22.87 4.75
C VAL A 267 5.38 -23.25 3.74
N ASP A 268 5.07 -24.11 2.75
CA ASP A 268 6.00 -24.51 1.68
C ASP A 268 6.44 -23.34 0.83
N ALA A 269 5.54 -22.38 0.63
CA ALA A 269 5.81 -21.13 -0.06
C ALA A 269 6.66 -20.12 0.75
N GLY A 270 6.95 -20.40 2.02
CA GLY A 270 7.74 -19.55 2.91
C GLY A 270 6.97 -18.29 3.37
N GLU A 271 5.63 -18.38 3.50
CA GLU A 271 4.82 -17.30 4.05
C GLU A 271 5.25 -16.98 5.49
N ASP A 272 5.16 -15.71 5.89
CA ASP A 272 5.42 -15.30 7.27
C ASP A 272 4.47 -16.02 8.25
N PRO A 273 4.99 -16.85 9.16
CA PRO A 273 4.14 -17.58 10.10
C PRO A 273 3.33 -16.66 11.00
N LYS A 274 3.82 -15.44 11.29
CA LYS A 274 3.09 -14.43 12.04
C LYS A 274 1.92 -13.84 11.25
N PHE A 275 2.07 -13.72 9.92
CA PHE A 275 0.96 -13.31 9.06
C PHE A 275 -0.17 -14.33 9.11
N ILE A 276 0.14 -15.63 8.97
CA ILE A 276 -0.85 -16.71 9.06
C ILE A 276 -1.54 -16.67 10.42
N ALA A 277 -0.77 -16.60 11.51
CA ALA A 277 -1.31 -16.55 12.87
C ALA A 277 -2.20 -15.32 13.10
N ARG A 278 -1.84 -14.12 12.59
CA ARG A 278 -2.72 -12.93 12.63
C ARG A 278 -4.07 -13.17 11.96
N ARG A 279 -4.08 -13.86 10.81
CA ARG A 279 -5.33 -14.20 10.13
C ARG A 279 -6.21 -15.14 10.95
N MET A 280 -5.59 -16.05 11.71
CA MET A 280 -6.31 -16.93 12.65
C MET A 280 -6.94 -16.16 13.81
N VAL A 281 -6.24 -15.16 14.37
CA VAL A 281 -6.78 -14.28 15.42
C VAL A 281 -7.98 -13.48 14.89
N ILE A 282 -7.88 -12.92 13.69
CA ILE A 282 -8.99 -12.21 13.04
C ILE A 282 -10.18 -13.16 12.85
N PHE A 283 -9.95 -14.36 12.30
CA PHE A 283 -10.98 -15.37 12.07
C PHE A 283 -11.70 -15.77 13.37
N ALA A 284 -10.95 -15.94 14.47
CA ALA A 284 -11.53 -16.27 15.78
C ALA A 284 -12.53 -15.19 16.26
N SER A 285 -12.26 -13.91 16.01
CA SER A 285 -13.16 -12.82 16.37
C SER A 285 -14.28 -12.59 15.37
N GLU A 286 -13.98 -12.69 14.06
CA GLU A 286 -14.90 -12.39 12.97
C GLU A 286 -15.93 -13.48 12.76
N ASP A 287 -15.48 -14.74 12.64
CA ASP A 287 -16.33 -15.87 12.23
C ASP A 287 -16.81 -16.74 13.39
N ILE A 288 -16.00 -16.92 14.45
CA ILE A 288 -16.38 -17.74 15.61
C ILE A 288 -17.08 -16.87 16.66
N GLY A 289 -16.48 -15.71 16.97
CA GLY A 289 -17.09 -14.68 17.82
C GLY A 289 -17.68 -15.24 19.12
N LEU A 290 -18.98 -14.96 19.32
CA LEU A 290 -19.70 -15.34 20.54
C LEU A 290 -20.04 -16.83 20.63
N ALA A 291 -19.96 -17.60 19.54
CA ALA A 291 -20.26 -19.03 19.60
C ALA A 291 -19.26 -19.81 20.48
N GLN A 292 -17.98 -19.38 20.49
CA GLN A 292 -16.96 -19.99 21.32
C GLN A 292 -15.85 -18.97 21.66
N PRO A 293 -16.01 -18.18 22.73
CA PRO A 293 -15.07 -17.11 23.11
C PRO A 293 -13.63 -17.59 23.35
N THR A 294 -13.44 -18.84 23.76
CA THR A 294 -12.12 -19.45 23.94
C THR A 294 -11.33 -19.56 22.63
N ALA A 295 -11.98 -19.47 21.48
CA ALA A 295 -11.30 -19.50 20.19
C ALA A 295 -10.31 -18.34 20.02
N LEU A 296 -10.65 -17.15 20.49
CA LEU A 296 -9.74 -16.00 20.48
C LEU A 296 -8.54 -16.23 21.42
N VAL A 297 -8.75 -16.86 22.57
CA VAL A 297 -7.66 -17.20 23.51
C VAL A 297 -6.69 -18.19 22.86
N VAL A 298 -7.22 -19.23 22.23
CA VAL A 298 -6.40 -20.24 21.52
C VAL A 298 -5.64 -19.61 20.35
N ALA A 299 -6.31 -18.77 19.54
CA ALA A 299 -5.67 -18.11 18.42
C ALA A 299 -4.52 -17.17 18.87
N ASN A 300 -4.68 -16.44 19.97
CA ASN A 300 -3.62 -15.63 20.56
C ASN A 300 -2.48 -16.49 21.12
N ALA A 301 -2.77 -17.61 21.78
CA ALA A 301 -1.75 -18.53 22.27
C ALA A 301 -0.92 -19.11 21.10
N VAL A 302 -1.57 -19.44 19.98
CA VAL A 302 -0.87 -19.86 18.74
C VAL A 302 -0.01 -18.74 18.19
N PHE A 303 -0.52 -17.51 18.13
CA PHE A 303 0.25 -16.34 17.68
C PHE A 303 1.50 -16.12 18.54
N ASP A 304 1.37 -16.19 19.86
CA ASP A 304 2.47 -16.05 20.81
C ASP A 304 3.51 -17.17 20.66
N ALA A 305 3.07 -18.43 20.51
CA ALA A 305 3.94 -19.55 20.27
C ALA A 305 4.73 -19.37 18.96
N VAL A 306 4.05 -19.03 17.87
CA VAL A 306 4.67 -18.75 16.57
C VAL A 306 5.70 -17.62 16.63
N ASN A 307 5.39 -16.57 17.39
CA ASN A 307 6.31 -15.44 17.58
C ASN A 307 7.58 -15.80 18.36
N LYS A 308 7.48 -16.75 19.30
CA LYS A 308 8.61 -17.20 20.14
C LYS A 308 9.47 -18.27 19.48
N ILE A 309 8.83 -19.17 18.70
CA ILE A 309 9.46 -20.39 18.20
C ILE A 309 10.01 -20.17 16.78
N GLY A 310 9.19 -19.63 15.86
CA GLY A 310 9.56 -19.49 14.45
C GLY A 310 9.52 -20.83 13.68
N TYR A 311 9.82 -20.78 12.37
CA TYR A 311 9.95 -21.97 11.54
C TYR A 311 11.25 -22.73 11.83
N PRO A 312 11.26 -24.08 11.69
CA PRO A 312 10.17 -24.93 11.16
C PRO A 312 9.10 -25.35 12.19
N GLU A 313 9.38 -25.32 13.48
CA GLU A 313 8.54 -25.91 14.54
C GLU A 313 7.20 -25.15 14.71
N ALA A 314 7.15 -23.86 14.44
CA ALA A 314 5.92 -23.07 14.44
C ALA A 314 4.80 -23.65 13.55
N THR A 315 5.16 -24.46 12.55
CA THR A 315 4.21 -25.17 11.69
C THR A 315 3.26 -26.06 12.48
N ILE A 316 3.77 -26.71 13.54
CA ILE A 316 2.97 -27.59 14.40
C ILE A 316 1.93 -26.79 15.18
N ASN A 317 2.34 -25.62 15.72
CA ASN A 317 1.45 -24.72 16.45
C ASN A 317 0.35 -24.16 15.53
N LEU A 318 0.71 -23.78 14.29
CA LEU A 318 -0.26 -23.32 13.30
C LEU A 318 -1.26 -24.43 12.95
N ALA A 319 -0.80 -25.65 12.69
CA ALA A 319 -1.65 -26.77 12.35
C ALA A 319 -2.64 -27.12 13.49
N HIS A 320 -2.16 -27.13 14.74
CA HIS A 320 -3.00 -27.34 15.92
C HIS A 320 -4.10 -26.27 16.01
N GLY A 321 -3.73 -24.99 15.87
CA GLY A 321 -4.70 -23.89 15.91
C GLY A 321 -5.72 -23.95 14.78
N VAL A 322 -5.29 -24.27 13.55
CA VAL A 322 -6.17 -24.40 12.39
C VAL A 322 -7.19 -25.53 12.59
N ALA A 323 -6.72 -26.72 13.04
CA ALA A 323 -7.60 -27.84 13.30
C ALA A 323 -8.67 -27.51 14.35
N TYR A 324 -8.29 -26.83 15.43
CA TYR A 324 -9.21 -26.37 16.46
C TYR A 324 -10.22 -25.33 15.94
N LEU A 325 -9.72 -24.24 15.31
CA LEU A 325 -10.56 -23.14 14.85
C LEU A 325 -11.53 -23.57 13.74
N ALA A 326 -11.11 -24.47 12.85
CA ALA A 326 -11.98 -24.97 11.78
C ALA A 326 -13.21 -25.72 12.35
N GLN A 327 -13.07 -26.41 13.48
CA GLN A 327 -14.13 -27.20 14.11
C GLN A 327 -15.05 -26.38 15.05
N CYS A 328 -14.66 -25.15 15.42
CA CYS A 328 -15.48 -24.28 16.26
C CYS A 328 -16.80 -23.93 15.57
N LYS A 329 -17.88 -23.77 16.36
CA LYS A 329 -19.14 -23.16 15.88
C LYS A 329 -18.89 -21.74 15.43
N LYS A 330 -19.68 -21.24 14.48
CA LYS A 330 -19.53 -19.91 13.87
C LYS A 330 -20.68 -18.99 14.30
N ASP A 331 -20.33 -17.75 14.66
CA ASP A 331 -21.29 -16.69 15.01
C ASP A 331 -20.71 -15.31 14.67
N ARG A 332 -21.14 -14.74 13.57
CA ARG A 332 -20.65 -13.44 13.07
C ARG A 332 -21.40 -12.24 13.66
N ARG A 333 -22.37 -12.43 14.54
CA ARG A 333 -23.23 -11.35 15.02
C ARG A 333 -22.45 -10.14 15.58
N SER A 334 -21.34 -10.38 16.29
CA SER A 334 -20.49 -9.29 16.82
C SER A 334 -19.86 -8.48 15.70
N TYR A 335 -19.39 -9.15 14.63
CA TYR A 335 -18.80 -8.51 13.45
C TYR A 335 -19.86 -7.68 12.70
N ASP A 336 -21.02 -8.28 12.42
CA ASP A 336 -22.08 -7.60 11.69
C ASP A 336 -22.62 -6.41 12.49
N ALA A 337 -22.75 -6.55 13.81
CA ALA A 337 -23.22 -5.51 14.71
C ALA A 337 -22.33 -4.26 14.71
N ILE A 338 -21.02 -4.42 14.76
CA ILE A 338 -20.09 -3.26 14.77
C ILE A 338 -20.11 -2.51 13.43
N PHE A 339 -20.18 -3.23 12.30
CA PHE A 339 -20.24 -2.57 10.99
C PHE A 339 -21.59 -1.87 10.77
N GLU A 340 -22.71 -2.46 11.20
CA GLU A 340 -24.02 -1.80 11.17
C GLU A 340 -24.03 -0.52 12.04
N ALA A 341 -23.39 -0.56 13.21
CA ALA A 341 -23.25 0.62 14.07
C ALA A 341 -22.36 1.70 13.44
N LEU A 342 -21.25 1.32 12.81
CA LEU A 342 -20.36 2.25 12.08
C LEU A 342 -21.07 2.92 10.90
N ASP A 343 -21.92 2.21 10.19
CA ASP A 343 -22.71 2.78 9.09
C ASP A 343 -23.74 3.78 9.60
N ASP A 344 -24.39 3.52 10.74
CA ASP A 344 -25.27 4.49 11.37
C ASP A 344 -24.50 5.74 11.84
N VAL A 345 -23.30 5.60 12.39
CA VAL A 345 -22.42 6.74 12.72
C VAL A 345 -22.07 7.56 11.49
N LYS A 346 -21.71 6.92 10.38
CA LYS A 346 -21.42 7.62 9.10
C LYS A 346 -22.65 8.36 8.57
N LYS A 347 -23.83 7.73 8.67
CA LYS A 347 -25.09 8.26 8.14
C LYS A 347 -25.63 9.41 8.94
N PHE A 348 -25.53 9.37 10.27
CA PHE A 348 -26.18 10.33 11.18
C PHE A 348 -25.20 11.26 11.88
N GLY A 349 -23.89 11.04 11.74
CA GLY A 349 -22.87 11.78 12.46
C GLY A 349 -22.88 11.51 13.98
N ASN A 350 -22.29 12.40 14.75
CA ASN A 350 -22.25 12.32 16.21
C ASN A 350 -23.59 12.73 16.81
N LEU A 351 -24.52 11.79 16.93
CA LEU A 351 -25.78 12.03 17.61
C LEU A 351 -25.57 12.36 19.09
N PRO A 352 -26.44 13.22 19.70
CA PRO A 352 -26.32 13.59 21.11
C PRO A 352 -26.45 12.37 22.03
N ILE A 353 -25.51 12.24 22.96
CA ILE A 353 -25.59 11.21 24.01
C ILE A 353 -26.79 11.56 24.92
N PRO A 354 -27.66 10.60 25.30
CA PRO A 354 -28.78 10.83 26.23
C PRO A 354 -28.32 11.45 27.55
N LEU A 355 -29.08 12.42 28.06
CA LEU A 355 -28.66 13.19 29.25
C LEU A 355 -28.47 12.34 30.49
N HIS A 356 -29.33 11.32 30.70
CA HIS A 356 -29.29 10.44 31.87
C HIS A 356 -27.99 9.61 31.99
N ILE A 357 -27.28 9.31 30.88
CA ILE A 357 -26.04 8.58 30.91
C ILE A 357 -24.80 9.49 30.83
N ARG A 358 -24.95 10.82 30.82
CA ARG A 358 -23.81 11.74 30.83
C ARG A 358 -23.29 11.95 32.24
N ASN A 359 -21.96 11.98 32.42
CA ASN A 359 -21.34 12.32 33.69
C ASN A 359 -21.56 13.80 34.04
N ALA A 360 -21.82 14.10 35.32
CA ALA A 360 -22.07 15.44 35.86
C ALA A 360 -21.02 15.85 36.94
N PRO A 361 -19.72 16.01 36.59
CA PRO A 361 -18.68 16.33 37.56
C PRO A 361 -18.78 17.76 38.12
N THR A 362 -19.44 18.68 37.44
CA THR A 362 -19.60 20.07 37.88
C THR A 362 -21.01 20.40 38.29
N LYS A 363 -21.20 21.46 39.13
CA LYS A 363 -22.50 21.96 39.53
C LYS A 363 -23.37 22.36 38.34
N LEU A 364 -22.79 23.05 37.35
CA LEU A 364 -23.47 23.44 36.12
C LEU A 364 -24.02 22.23 35.36
N MET A 365 -23.26 21.12 35.25
CA MET A 365 -23.72 19.90 34.59
C MET A 365 -24.87 19.24 35.36
N LYS A 366 -24.88 19.29 36.69
CA LYS A 366 -25.98 18.81 37.54
C LYS A 366 -27.25 19.65 37.31
N ASP A 367 -27.09 20.96 37.24
CA ASP A 367 -28.18 21.91 36.95
C ASP A 367 -28.78 21.68 35.56
N LEU A 368 -27.95 21.25 34.58
CA LEU A 368 -28.34 20.83 33.23
C LEU A 368 -28.92 19.40 33.16
N LYS A 369 -29.16 18.76 34.32
CA LYS A 369 -29.75 17.43 34.47
C LYS A 369 -28.92 16.27 33.88
N TYR A 370 -27.59 16.44 33.74
CA TYR A 370 -26.70 15.33 33.35
C TYR A 370 -26.70 14.27 34.45
N GLY A 371 -26.82 12.98 34.03
CA GLY A 371 -26.87 11.83 34.92
C GLY A 371 -28.16 11.69 35.74
N LYS A 372 -29.13 12.57 35.54
CA LYS A 372 -30.41 12.50 36.30
C LYS A 372 -31.24 11.33 35.79
N GLY A 373 -31.62 10.42 36.71
CA GLY A 373 -32.42 9.23 36.38
C GLY A 373 -31.59 8.04 35.89
N TYR A 374 -30.27 8.11 35.98
CA TYR A 374 -29.42 6.92 35.71
C TYR A 374 -29.53 5.91 36.83
N GLU A 375 -29.93 4.70 36.47
CA GLU A 375 -29.93 3.54 37.37
C GLU A 375 -29.00 2.47 36.81
N GLN A 376 -28.15 1.89 37.66
CA GLN A 376 -27.26 0.80 37.26
C GLN A 376 -28.11 -0.44 36.93
N TYR A 377 -27.83 -1.03 35.76
CA TYR A 377 -28.60 -2.19 35.22
C TYR A 377 -30.05 -1.87 34.76
N ASP A 378 -30.34 -0.61 34.42
CA ASP A 378 -31.59 -0.24 33.80
C ASP A 378 -31.81 -1.00 32.47
N LYS A 379 -33.10 -1.19 32.15
CA LYS A 379 -33.52 -1.80 30.87
C LYS A 379 -33.78 -0.77 29.77
N GLU A 380 -33.68 0.52 30.06
CA GLU A 380 -33.82 1.56 29.05
C GLU A 380 -32.69 1.52 28.04
N SER A 381 -32.99 1.88 26.79
CA SER A 381 -31.98 1.97 25.73
C SER A 381 -31.08 3.19 25.96
N TYR A 382 -29.77 2.98 26.02
CA TYR A 382 -28.77 4.04 26.12
C TYR A 382 -28.36 4.60 24.75
N LEU A 383 -28.97 4.13 23.67
CA LEU A 383 -28.78 4.68 22.35
C LEU A 383 -29.35 6.09 22.23
N PRO A 384 -28.75 6.94 21.35
CA PRO A 384 -29.38 8.23 21.00
C PRO A 384 -30.84 8.08 20.59
N GLU A 385 -31.67 9.07 20.87
CA GLU A 385 -33.12 9.00 20.66
C GLU A 385 -33.52 8.51 19.27
N ARG A 386 -32.78 8.96 18.23
CA ARG A 386 -32.98 8.54 16.83
C ARG A 386 -32.76 7.04 16.59
N LEU A 387 -31.95 6.41 17.43
CA LEU A 387 -31.55 4.98 17.33
C LEU A 387 -32.17 4.14 18.47
N LYS A 388 -33.02 4.69 19.31
CA LYS A 388 -33.54 4.06 20.55
C LYS A 388 -34.14 2.66 20.33
N LYS A 389 -34.74 2.42 19.17
CA LYS A 389 -35.34 1.12 18.80
C LYS A 389 -34.38 0.17 18.05
N LYS A 390 -33.18 0.63 17.77
CA LYS A 390 -32.21 -0.15 17.03
C LYS A 390 -31.66 -1.31 17.89
N LYS A 391 -31.42 -2.45 17.26
CA LYS A 391 -30.68 -3.61 17.83
C LYS A 391 -29.60 -4.00 16.88
N TYR A 392 -28.35 -3.84 17.28
CA TYR A 392 -27.19 -4.26 16.50
C TYR A 392 -26.85 -5.73 16.72
N LEU A 393 -26.83 -6.17 17.97
CA LEU A 393 -26.59 -7.58 18.29
C LEU A 393 -27.92 -8.34 18.25
N LYS A 394 -28.18 -9.05 17.16
CA LYS A 394 -29.44 -9.81 16.91
C LYS A 394 -29.25 -11.27 17.15
#